data_f131f3102dbb1147c549a59c56200c93
#
_entry.id   f131f3102dbb1147c549a59c56200c93
#
_cell.length_a   1.000
_cell.length_b   1.000
_cell.length_c   1.000
_cell.angle_alpha   90.00
_cell.angle_beta   90.00
_cell.angle_gamma   90.00
#
_symmetry.space_group_name_H-M   'P 1'
#
loop_
_entity.id
_entity.type
_entity.pdbx_description
1 polymer ?
#
loop_
_entity_poly.entity_id
_entity_poly.type
_entity_poly.pdbx_seq_one_letter_code
_entity_poly.pdbx_strand_id
1 'polypeptide(L)'
;MRSLLPTTAITALLLGGCLAPMPQPIPSLNSRLEALGANRDPALAGRWLALISGRGGREQVLLLDLERQQPVALPGLNRADAQPVSVSVDAAGDRIALVRQLDGRTELVLYRRSVQSLQPISMAPSGVARQVQLQADGRQLAVQVSRGGLWQVDLVQIP
;
A
#
# COMPACT_ATOMS: atom_id res chain seq x y z
N MET A 1 -71.20 -25.62 -31.46
CA MET A 1 -69.79 -25.60 -31.89
C MET A 1 -69.13 -24.52 -31.06
N ARG A 2 -68.39 -24.91 -30.04
CA ARG A 2 -67.63 -24.01 -29.17
C ARG A 2 -66.11 -24.25 -29.44
N SER A 3 -65.48 -23.29 -30.08
CA SER A 3 -64.01 -23.31 -30.29
C SER A 3 -63.26 -22.80 -29.04
N LEU A 4 -62.48 -23.68 -28.46
CA LEU A 4 -61.56 -23.39 -27.36
C LEU A 4 -60.22 -22.94 -27.98
N LEU A 5 -59.84 -21.68 -27.74
CA LEU A 5 -58.52 -21.16 -28.05
C LEU A 5 -57.58 -21.52 -26.88
N PRO A 6 -56.39 -22.07 -27.13
CA PRO A 6 -55.42 -22.27 -26.09
C PRO A 6 -54.63 -20.97 -25.87
N THR A 7 -54.68 -20.45 -24.64
CA THR A 7 -53.86 -19.32 -24.19
C THR A 7 -52.47 -19.81 -23.88
N THR A 8 -51.53 -19.54 -24.79
CA THR A 8 -50.11 -19.83 -24.57
C THR A 8 -49.50 -18.75 -23.67
N ALA A 9 -49.28 -19.07 -22.41
CA ALA A 9 -48.57 -18.20 -21.49
C ALA A 9 -47.05 -18.26 -21.80
N ILE A 10 -46.52 -17.18 -22.37
CA ILE A 10 -45.07 -17.01 -22.57
C ILE A 10 -44.50 -16.51 -21.25
N THR A 11 -43.86 -17.41 -20.51
CA THR A 11 -43.03 -17.06 -19.33
C THR A 11 -41.69 -16.54 -19.81
N ALA A 12 -41.57 -15.21 -19.88
CA ALA A 12 -40.28 -14.56 -20.12
C ALA A 12 -39.42 -14.68 -18.85
N LEU A 13 -38.48 -15.60 -18.85
CA LEU A 13 -37.41 -15.65 -17.84
C LEU A 13 -36.54 -14.40 -18.03
N LEU A 14 -36.70 -13.42 -17.17
CA LEU A 14 -35.74 -12.32 -17.01
C LEU A 14 -34.45 -12.85 -16.36
N LEU A 15 -33.53 -13.28 -17.18
CA LEU A 15 -32.12 -13.47 -16.78
C LEU A 15 -31.49 -12.08 -16.54
N GLY A 16 -31.85 -11.45 -15.44
CA GLY A 16 -31.17 -10.27 -14.94
C GLY A 16 -29.82 -10.68 -14.37
N GLY A 17 -28.86 -10.97 -15.24
CA GLY A 17 -27.46 -11.08 -14.84
C GLY A 17 -27.04 -9.74 -14.28
N CYS A 18 -26.67 -9.68 -12.99
CA CYS A 18 -26.00 -8.53 -12.41
C CYS A 18 -24.68 -8.31 -13.17
N LEU A 19 -24.68 -7.41 -14.14
CA LEU A 19 -23.50 -6.88 -14.77
C LEU A 19 -22.83 -5.97 -13.74
N ALA A 20 -22.11 -6.57 -12.77
CA ALA A 20 -21.22 -5.82 -11.91
C ALA A 20 -20.18 -5.13 -12.80
N PRO A 21 -19.88 -3.84 -12.58
CA PRO A 21 -18.88 -3.14 -13.36
C PRO A 21 -17.55 -3.90 -13.25
N MET A 22 -16.95 -4.25 -14.37
CA MET A 22 -15.66 -4.94 -14.38
C MET A 22 -14.54 -3.98 -13.92
N PRO A 23 -13.57 -4.46 -13.13
CA PRO A 23 -12.40 -3.67 -12.78
C PRO A 23 -11.72 -3.12 -14.03
N GLN A 24 -11.38 -1.83 -14.00
CA GLN A 24 -10.76 -1.14 -15.11
C GLN A 24 -9.37 -0.64 -14.70
N PRO A 25 -8.31 -0.82 -15.50
CA PRO A 25 -7.03 -0.20 -15.25
C PRO A 25 -7.13 1.33 -15.35
N ILE A 26 -6.20 2.04 -14.71
CA ILE A 26 -6.06 3.50 -14.82
C ILE A 26 -4.83 3.80 -15.70
N PRO A 27 -4.97 3.90 -17.05
CA PRO A 27 -3.84 3.90 -17.98
C PRO A 27 -2.86 5.05 -17.72
N SER A 28 -3.37 6.25 -17.46
CA SER A 28 -2.53 7.44 -17.24
C SER A 28 -1.63 7.30 -16.02
N LEU A 29 -2.14 6.70 -14.94
CA LEU A 29 -1.38 6.49 -13.72
C LEU A 29 -0.38 5.33 -13.90
N ASN A 30 -0.80 4.23 -14.53
CA ASN A 30 0.05 3.09 -14.79
C ASN A 30 1.26 3.46 -15.66
N SER A 31 1.07 4.25 -16.72
CA SER A 31 2.18 4.73 -17.55
C SER A 31 3.17 5.61 -16.77
N ARG A 32 2.68 6.41 -15.82
CA ARG A 32 3.57 7.19 -14.94
C ARG A 32 4.37 6.30 -14.00
N LEU A 33 3.73 5.27 -13.43
CA LEU A 33 4.42 4.30 -12.57
C LEU A 33 5.50 3.54 -13.35
N GLU A 34 5.23 3.13 -14.56
CA GLU A 34 6.21 2.50 -15.46
C GLU A 34 7.43 3.41 -15.72
N ALA A 35 7.19 4.71 -15.92
CA ALA A 35 8.25 5.70 -16.15
C ALA A 35 9.15 5.93 -14.92
N LEU A 36 8.71 5.56 -13.71
CA LEU A 36 9.53 5.65 -12.49
C LEU A 36 10.60 4.55 -12.40
N GLY A 37 10.48 3.48 -13.19
CA GLY A 37 11.38 2.33 -13.18
C GLY A 37 10.78 1.10 -12.50
N ALA A 38 11.63 0.26 -11.92
CA ALA A 38 11.16 -0.92 -11.19
C ALA A 38 10.46 -0.51 -9.89
N ASN A 39 9.21 -0.91 -9.71
CA ASN A 39 8.39 -0.56 -8.56
C ASN A 39 7.96 -1.81 -7.80
N ARG A 40 7.99 -1.76 -6.48
CA ARG A 40 7.57 -2.84 -5.60
C ARG A 40 6.99 -2.32 -4.29
N ASP A 41 6.39 -3.22 -3.51
CA ASP A 41 5.81 -2.97 -2.19
C ASP A 41 4.82 -1.78 -2.16
N PRO A 42 3.78 -1.80 -3.00
CA PRO A 42 2.82 -0.70 -3.06
C PRO A 42 1.92 -0.69 -1.82
N ALA A 43 1.73 0.49 -1.23
CA ALA A 43 0.79 0.73 -0.14
C ALA A 43 -0.13 1.90 -0.49
N LEU A 44 -1.43 1.60 -0.55
CA LEU A 44 -2.47 2.56 -0.95
C LEU A 44 -3.32 2.94 0.26
N ALA A 45 -3.43 4.23 0.55
CA ALA A 45 -4.34 4.75 1.58
C ALA A 45 -4.91 6.10 1.16
N GLY A 46 -6.25 6.19 1.06
CA GLY A 46 -6.92 7.38 0.54
C GLY A 46 -6.41 7.73 -0.87
N ARG A 47 -5.93 8.96 -1.05
CA ARG A 47 -5.34 9.42 -2.31
C ARG A 47 -3.81 9.20 -2.43
N TRP A 48 -3.23 8.54 -1.45
CA TRP A 48 -1.78 8.37 -1.37
C TRP A 48 -1.35 6.97 -1.77
N LEU A 49 -0.33 6.89 -2.60
CA LEU A 49 0.35 5.67 -2.94
C LEU A 49 1.82 5.80 -2.52
N ALA A 50 2.23 5.01 -1.53
CA ALA A 50 3.64 4.82 -1.21
C ALA A 50 4.15 3.56 -1.91
N LEU A 51 5.38 3.59 -2.40
CA LEU A 51 6.03 2.44 -3.01
C LEU A 51 7.56 2.56 -2.93
N ILE A 52 8.24 1.46 -3.19
CA ILE A 52 9.68 1.43 -3.34
C ILE A 52 9.99 1.39 -4.84
N SER A 53 10.74 2.38 -5.32
CA SER A 53 11.13 2.50 -6.72
C SER A 53 12.64 2.39 -6.87
N GLY A 54 13.07 1.55 -7.82
CA GLY A 54 14.48 1.35 -8.19
C GLY A 54 14.82 2.15 -9.45
N ARG A 55 15.63 3.20 -9.30
CA ARG A 55 16.15 3.97 -10.43
C ARG A 55 17.64 4.16 -10.28
N GLY A 56 18.38 3.92 -11.39
CA GLY A 56 19.83 4.11 -11.39
C GLY A 56 20.61 3.21 -10.42
N GLY A 57 20.11 1.98 -10.18
CA GLY A 57 20.76 1.01 -9.28
C GLY A 57 20.50 1.26 -7.79
N ARG A 58 19.63 2.21 -7.44
CA ARG A 58 19.30 2.54 -6.06
C ARG A 58 17.78 2.52 -5.84
N GLU A 59 17.34 1.89 -4.76
CA GLU A 59 15.95 1.90 -4.34
C GLU A 59 15.66 3.07 -3.39
N GLN A 60 14.48 3.67 -3.58
CA GLN A 60 13.99 4.79 -2.78
C GLN A 60 12.50 4.64 -2.50
N VAL A 61 12.06 5.16 -1.38
CA VAL A 61 10.63 5.33 -1.09
C VAL A 61 10.11 6.53 -1.88
N LEU A 62 9.03 6.30 -2.63
CA LEU A 62 8.27 7.36 -3.28
C LEU A 62 6.88 7.44 -2.68
N LEU A 63 6.37 8.66 -2.55
CA LEU A 63 4.98 8.97 -2.22
C LEU A 63 4.36 9.72 -3.40
N LEU A 64 3.26 9.20 -3.91
CA LEU A 64 2.49 9.84 -4.99
C LEU A 64 1.15 10.33 -4.47
N ASP A 65 0.82 11.56 -4.81
CA ASP A 65 -0.53 12.09 -4.73
C ASP A 65 -1.30 11.65 -5.98
N LEU A 66 -2.26 10.73 -5.84
CA LEU A 66 -3.01 10.16 -6.96
C LEU A 66 -3.98 11.15 -7.60
N GLU A 67 -4.48 12.13 -6.85
CA GLU A 67 -5.35 13.18 -7.39
C GLU A 67 -4.56 14.13 -8.28
N ARG A 68 -3.36 14.54 -7.83
CA ARG A 68 -2.47 15.41 -8.59
C ARG A 68 -1.59 14.64 -9.57
N GLN A 69 -1.54 13.33 -9.43
CA GLN A 69 -0.69 12.42 -10.20
C GLN A 69 0.80 12.83 -10.18
N GLN A 70 1.29 13.26 -9.04
CA GLN A 70 2.65 13.78 -8.87
C GLN A 70 3.35 13.16 -7.65
N PRO A 71 4.66 12.93 -7.73
CA PRO A 71 5.45 12.55 -6.58
C PRO A 71 5.55 13.71 -5.60
N VAL A 72 5.60 13.38 -4.32
CA VAL A 72 5.76 14.31 -3.21
C VAL A 72 7.13 14.10 -2.58
N ALA A 73 7.82 15.20 -2.30
CA ALA A 73 9.13 15.15 -1.66
C ALA A 73 9.04 14.58 -0.24
N LEU A 74 10.03 13.74 0.11
CA LEU A 74 10.19 13.11 1.42
C LEU A 74 11.59 13.46 1.99
N PRO A 75 11.81 14.71 2.41
CA PRO A 75 13.12 15.15 2.90
C PRO A 75 13.59 14.31 4.10
N GLY A 76 14.83 13.85 4.06
CA GLY A 76 15.43 13.07 5.15
C GLY A 76 15.02 11.60 5.24
N LEU A 77 14.04 11.12 4.44
CA LEU A 77 13.62 9.72 4.46
C LEU A 77 14.59 8.81 3.69
N ASN A 78 14.94 9.19 2.46
CA ASN A 78 15.75 8.40 1.54
C ASN A 78 17.24 8.65 1.75
N ARG A 79 17.86 7.92 2.68
CA ARG A 79 19.29 7.98 2.94
C ARG A 79 20.07 7.17 1.90
N ALA A 80 21.29 7.61 1.60
CA ALA A 80 22.17 6.93 0.61
C ALA A 80 22.64 5.55 1.08
N ASP A 81 22.78 5.39 2.39
CA ASP A 81 23.28 4.19 3.08
C ASP A 81 22.17 3.27 3.58
N ALA A 82 20.91 3.63 3.34
CA ALA A 82 19.76 2.82 3.77
C ALA A 82 19.03 2.23 2.56
N GLN A 83 18.68 0.94 2.68
CA GLN A 83 17.92 0.22 1.66
C GLN A 83 16.49 -0.01 2.18
N PRO A 84 15.44 0.51 1.52
CA PRO A 84 14.07 0.23 1.89
C PRO A 84 13.72 -1.24 1.65
N VAL A 85 12.93 -1.82 2.55
CA VAL A 85 12.47 -3.22 2.49
C VAL A 85 10.96 -3.28 2.30
N SER A 86 10.21 -2.53 3.10
CA SER A 86 8.75 -2.46 3.03
C SER A 86 8.26 -1.09 3.48
N VAL A 87 7.22 -0.57 2.85
CA VAL A 87 6.66 0.75 3.13
C VAL A 87 5.15 0.71 3.27
N SER A 88 4.60 1.57 4.12
CA SER A 88 3.16 1.80 4.24
C SER A 88 2.88 3.25 4.60
N VAL A 89 1.70 3.76 4.21
CA VAL A 89 1.30 5.16 4.40
C VAL A 89 -0.10 5.24 4.99
N ASP A 90 -0.39 6.29 5.76
CA ASP A 90 -1.74 6.60 6.23
C ASP A 90 -2.58 7.37 5.19
N ALA A 91 -3.88 7.48 5.42
CA ALA A 91 -4.79 8.16 4.50
C ALA A 91 -4.58 9.70 4.45
N ALA A 92 -3.90 10.28 5.43
CA ALA A 92 -3.50 11.68 5.42
C ALA A 92 -2.23 11.93 4.57
N GLY A 93 -1.46 10.88 4.26
CA GLY A 93 -0.17 10.97 3.58
C GLY A 93 0.90 11.64 4.43
N ASP A 94 0.74 11.63 5.76
CA ASP A 94 1.65 12.25 6.69
C ASP A 94 2.55 11.25 7.40
N ARG A 95 2.00 10.10 7.80
CA ARG A 95 2.72 9.03 8.47
C ARG A 95 3.11 7.96 7.48
N ILE A 96 4.40 7.69 7.39
CA ILE A 96 4.96 6.63 6.55
C ILE A 96 5.74 5.68 7.45
N ALA A 97 5.29 4.44 7.54
CA ALA A 97 6.02 3.37 8.21
C ALA A 97 6.97 2.72 7.20
N LEU A 98 8.18 2.47 7.60
CA LEU A 98 9.23 1.93 6.74
C LEU A 98 10.04 0.89 7.49
N VAL A 99 10.19 -0.28 6.88
CA VAL A 99 11.26 -1.22 7.20
C VAL A 99 12.42 -0.94 6.26
N ARG A 100 13.62 -0.73 6.81
CA ARG A 100 14.84 -0.51 6.03
C ARG A 100 16.02 -1.28 6.60
N GLN A 101 16.99 -1.52 5.75
CA GLN A 101 18.31 -1.98 6.17
C GLN A 101 19.27 -0.79 6.24
N LEU A 102 19.98 -0.68 7.35
CA LEU A 102 21.00 0.33 7.61
C LEU A 102 22.14 -0.33 8.39
N ASP A 103 23.36 -0.20 7.92
CA ASP A 103 24.56 -0.78 8.56
C ASP A 103 24.40 -2.29 8.89
N GLY A 104 23.82 -3.06 7.97
CA GLY A 104 23.59 -4.50 8.14
C GLY A 104 22.49 -4.88 9.13
N ARG A 105 21.74 -3.91 9.67
CA ARG A 105 20.63 -4.11 10.59
C ARG A 105 19.31 -3.72 9.95
N THR A 106 18.26 -4.42 10.34
CA THR A 106 16.90 -4.06 9.95
C THR A 106 16.30 -3.14 11.01
N GLU A 107 15.81 -1.99 10.57
CA GLU A 107 15.16 -1.00 11.41
C GLU A 107 13.70 -0.82 10.98
N LEU A 108 12.82 -0.65 11.96
CA LEU A 108 11.46 -0.18 11.77
C LEU A 108 11.40 1.29 12.17
N VAL A 109 10.95 2.16 11.27
CA VAL A 109 10.91 3.60 11.50
C VAL A 109 9.56 4.18 11.08
N LEU A 110 9.13 5.24 11.76
CA LEU A 110 7.99 6.06 11.40
C LEU A 110 8.51 7.43 10.94
N TYR A 111 8.17 7.81 9.73
CA TYR A 111 8.43 9.15 9.20
C TYR A 111 7.15 9.97 9.26
N ARG A 112 7.25 11.19 9.77
CA ARG A 112 6.18 12.19 9.77
C ARG A 112 6.53 13.29 8.78
N ARG A 113 5.81 13.36 7.67
CA ARG A 113 6.10 14.28 6.58
C ARG A 113 5.92 15.75 6.97
N SER A 114 4.87 16.07 7.75
CA SER A 114 4.55 17.44 8.18
C SER A 114 5.67 18.12 8.99
N VAL A 115 6.40 17.31 9.75
CA VAL A 115 7.53 17.80 10.59
C VAL A 115 8.88 17.25 10.12
N GLN A 116 8.90 16.50 9.01
CA GLN A 116 10.11 15.92 8.40
C GLN A 116 10.97 15.13 9.40
N SER A 117 10.32 14.46 10.34
CA SER A 117 11.00 13.70 11.40
C SER A 117 10.94 12.20 11.15
N LEU A 118 12.02 11.51 11.50
CA LEU A 118 12.13 10.06 11.44
C LEU A 118 12.32 9.54 12.87
N GLN A 119 11.42 8.65 13.31
CA GLN A 119 11.44 8.08 14.64
C GLN A 119 11.58 6.55 14.54
N PRO A 120 12.60 5.95 15.21
CA PRO A 120 12.68 4.50 15.33
C PRO A 120 11.52 3.94 16.16
N ILE A 121 11.00 2.79 15.74
CA ILE A 121 10.01 2.03 16.50
C ILE A 121 10.70 0.78 17.05
N SER A 122 10.73 0.67 18.36
CA SER A 122 11.26 -0.53 19.04
C SER A 122 10.18 -1.59 19.16
N MET A 123 10.55 -2.83 18.90
CA MET A 123 9.68 -3.99 19.09
C MET A 123 10.07 -4.77 20.34
N ALA A 124 9.07 -5.21 21.11
CA ALA A 124 9.27 -6.08 22.27
C ALA A 124 8.28 -7.26 22.17
N PRO A 125 8.78 -8.52 22.15
CA PRO A 125 10.19 -8.92 22.09
C PRO A 125 10.86 -8.52 20.77
N SER A 126 12.19 -8.41 20.77
CA SER A 126 12.96 -8.05 19.58
C SER A 126 12.81 -9.08 18.45
N GLY A 127 12.95 -8.63 17.22
CA GLY A 127 12.86 -9.46 16.03
C GLY A 127 13.26 -8.68 14.79
N VAL A 128 13.30 -9.37 13.65
CA VAL A 128 13.65 -8.77 12.37
C VAL A 128 12.37 -8.44 11.61
N ALA A 129 12.03 -7.15 11.53
CA ALA A 129 10.90 -6.68 10.74
C ALA A 129 11.12 -6.96 9.24
N ARG A 130 10.04 -7.32 8.54
CA ARG A 130 10.07 -7.65 7.10
C ARG A 130 9.05 -6.88 6.30
N GLN A 131 7.84 -6.76 6.83
CA GLN A 131 6.74 -6.09 6.16
C GLN A 131 5.95 -5.25 7.16
N VAL A 132 5.43 -4.12 6.70
CA VAL A 132 4.61 -3.23 7.50
C VAL A 132 3.32 -2.89 6.78
N GLN A 133 2.28 -2.70 7.57
CA GLN A 133 1.00 -2.18 7.11
C GLN A 133 0.47 -1.18 8.15
N LEU A 134 0.44 0.08 7.78
CA LEU A 134 -0.12 1.15 8.59
C LEU A 134 -1.63 1.23 8.38
N GLN A 135 -2.38 1.35 9.46
CA GLN A 135 -3.81 1.59 9.40
C GLN A 135 -4.08 2.97 8.75
N ALA A 136 -5.20 3.11 8.06
CA ALA A 136 -5.53 4.34 7.34
C ALA A 136 -5.56 5.60 8.23
N ASP A 137 -5.93 5.47 9.50
CA ASP A 137 -5.90 6.57 10.48
C ASP A 137 -4.51 6.85 11.08
N GLY A 138 -3.51 6.05 10.72
CA GLY A 138 -2.12 6.19 11.17
C GLY A 138 -1.86 5.79 12.62
N ARG A 139 -2.83 5.19 13.33
CA ARG A 139 -2.72 4.91 14.76
C ARG A 139 -2.21 3.51 15.10
N GLN A 140 -2.35 2.58 14.20
CA GLN A 140 -1.89 1.21 14.40
C GLN A 140 -1.06 0.74 13.22
N LEU A 141 -0.05 -0.05 13.52
CA LEU A 141 0.85 -0.65 12.56
C LEU A 141 0.88 -2.16 12.77
N ALA A 142 0.60 -2.92 11.72
CA ALA A 142 0.89 -4.35 11.69
C ALA A 142 2.30 -4.55 11.13
N VAL A 143 3.10 -5.35 11.83
CA VAL A 143 4.49 -5.64 11.45
C VAL A 143 4.68 -7.14 11.33
N GLN A 144 5.08 -7.62 10.18
CA GLN A 144 5.55 -9.00 10.04
C GLN A 144 6.99 -9.08 10.54
N VAL A 145 7.23 -9.97 11.50
CA VAL A 145 8.50 -10.11 12.22
C VAL A 145 8.99 -11.54 12.15
N SER A 146 10.28 -11.72 11.93
CA SER A 146 10.94 -13.02 12.06
C SER A 146 11.63 -13.11 13.43
N ARG A 147 11.30 -14.18 14.20
CA ARG A 147 11.89 -14.50 15.51
C ARG A 147 12.19 -15.99 15.57
N GLY A 148 13.44 -16.34 15.84
CA GLY A 148 13.83 -17.74 15.95
C GLY A 148 13.47 -18.59 14.72
N GLY A 149 13.47 -18.01 13.53
CA GLY A 149 13.09 -18.68 12.28
C GLY A 149 11.57 -18.78 12.03
N LEU A 150 10.74 -18.26 12.94
CA LEU A 150 9.28 -18.24 12.79
C LEU A 150 8.79 -16.86 12.36
N TRP A 151 7.76 -16.84 11.50
CA TRP A 151 7.04 -15.64 11.13
C TRP A 151 5.92 -15.34 12.12
N GLN A 152 5.87 -14.11 12.60
CA GLN A 152 4.87 -13.61 13.53
C GLN A 152 4.35 -12.25 13.05
N VAL A 153 3.22 -11.82 13.57
CA VAL A 153 2.67 -10.48 13.33
C VAL A 153 2.50 -9.78 14.67
N ASP A 154 3.11 -8.61 14.78
CA ASP A 154 2.93 -7.71 15.91
C ASP A 154 2.00 -6.56 15.53
N LEU A 155 1.17 -6.14 16.46
CA LEU A 155 0.42 -4.89 16.39
C LEU A 155 1.08 -3.85 17.26
N VAL A 156 1.42 -2.71 16.68
CA VAL A 156 2.08 -1.60 17.38
C VAL A 156 1.16 -0.40 17.39
N GLN A 157 0.92 0.19 18.56
CA GLN A 157 0.18 1.43 18.70
C GLN A 157 1.12 2.61 18.39
N ILE A 158 0.70 3.48 17.48
CA ILE A 158 1.41 4.70 17.10
C ILE A 158 0.76 5.88 17.86
N PRO A 159 1.53 6.66 18.62
CA PRO A 159 1.00 7.80 19.37
C PRO A 159 0.57 8.98 18.49
#